data_089f26c35cf096b0d39c4321aee4d36f
#
_entry.id   089f26c35cf096b0d39c4321aee4d36f
#
_cell.length_a   1.000
_cell.length_b   1.000
_cell.length_c   1.000
_cell.angle_alpha   90.00
_cell.angle_beta   90.00
_cell.angle_gamma   90.00
#
_symmetry.space_group_name_H-M   'P 1'
#
loop_
_entity.id
_entity.type
_entity.pdbx_description
1 polymer ?
#
loop_
_entity_poly.entity_id
_entity_poly.type
_entity_poly.pdbx_seq_one_letter_code
_entity_poly.pdbx_strand_id
1 'polypeptide(L)'
;MNNFKNFLIIATVIFLTGCVSNQSFYLKVDSVNGFTLLSYEDFYVETNSENLSPEVNPIVLEAIESRLVSELELRGLDSSKDSNLVFELSISAKDEIESNRFGPRSYYYDRRYFYLDDDIETEERFVLRLTIKDKAEDKSLWTGFTSWNQNRLNDSSDTETIQALVNSLLQEL
;
A
#
# COMPACT_ATOMS: atom_id res chain seq x y z
N MET A 1 -30.41 -39.54 -16.35
CA MET A 1 -28.95 -39.61 -16.08
C MET A 1 -28.21 -38.33 -16.44
N ASN A 2 -28.70 -37.50 -17.35
CA ASN A 2 -28.06 -36.22 -17.77
C ASN A 2 -28.20 -35.10 -16.74
N ASN A 3 -29.31 -35.05 -15.99
CA ASN A 3 -29.53 -33.97 -15.01
C ASN A 3 -28.59 -34.04 -13.81
N PHE A 4 -28.13 -35.24 -13.43
CA PHE A 4 -27.19 -35.42 -12.32
C PHE A 4 -25.77 -34.96 -12.68
N LYS A 5 -25.35 -35.16 -13.95
CA LYS A 5 -24.04 -34.65 -14.43
C LYS A 5 -24.02 -33.13 -14.48
N ASN A 6 -25.09 -32.47 -14.91
CA ASN A 6 -25.18 -31.01 -14.96
C ASN A 6 -25.22 -30.42 -13.57
N PHE A 7 -25.87 -31.06 -12.60
CA PHE A 7 -25.85 -30.63 -11.19
C PHE A 7 -24.46 -30.72 -10.57
N LEU A 8 -23.71 -31.78 -10.89
CA LEU A 8 -22.35 -31.96 -10.38
C LEU A 8 -21.37 -30.87 -10.91
N ILE A 9 -21.53 -30.48 -12.22
CA ILE A 9 -20.69 -29.44 -12.82
C ILE A 9 -20.98 -28.07 -12.20
N ILE A 10 -22.23 -27.73 -11.93
CA ILE A 10 -22.64 -26.48 -11.31
C ILE A 10 -22.11 -26.39 -9.86
N ALA A 11 -22.17 -27.51 -9.12
CA ALA A 11 -21.66 -27.57 -7.75
C ALA A 11 -20.13 -27.37 -7.69
N THR A 12 -19.39 -27.87 -8.69
CA THR A 12 -17.93 -27.74 -8.73
C THR A 12 -17.47 -26.31 -9.02
N VAL A 13 -18.22 -25.54 -9.81
CA VAL A 13 -17.92 -24.14 -10.15
C VAL A 13 -18.08 -23.21 -8.93
N ILE A 14 -19.01 -23.51 -8.01
CA ILE A 14 -19.26 -22.68 -6.82
C ILE A 14 -18.11 -22.78 -5.79
N PHE A 15 -17.35 -23.88 -5.77
CA PHE A 15 -16.22 -24.06 -4.82
C PHE A 15 -14.92 -23.35 -5.24
N LEU A 16 -14.85 -22.77 -6.44
CA LEU A 16 -13.66 -22.07 -6.93
C LEU A 16 -13.64 -20.55 -6.61
N THR A 17 -14.65 -20.04 -5.91
CA THR A 17 -14.57 -18.67 -5.36
C THR A 17 -13.69 -18.71 -4.10
N GLY A 18 -12.37 -18.79 -4.30
CA GLY A 18 -11.39 -18.65 -3.25
C GLY A 18 -11.60 -17.29 -2.57
N CYS A 19 -11.65 -17.28 -1.23
CA CYS A 19 -11.59 -16.05 -0.45
C CYS A 19 -10.28 -15.34 -0.78
N VAL A 20 -10.34 -14.30 -1.61
CA VAL A 20 -9.28 -13.29 -1.67
C VAL A 20 -9.30 -12.60 -0.31
N SER A 21 -8.29 -12.83 0.50
CA SER A 21 -8.08 -12.07 1.74
C SER A 21 -7.83 -10.62 1.32
N ASN A 22 -8.87 -9.77 1.43
CA ASN A 22 -8.71 -8.33 1.24
C ASN A 22 -7.85 -7.78 2.38
N GLN A 23 -6.54 -7.78 2.18
CA GLN A 23 -5.63 -6.99 2.99
C GLN A 23 -5.87 -5.52 2.61
N SER A 24 -6.77 -4.84 3.33
CA SER A 24 -6.99 -3.41 3.13
C SER A 24 -5.84 -2.62 3.76
N PHE A 25 -5.21 -1.78 2.96
CA PHE A 25 -4.31 -0.74 3.45
C PHE A 25 -5.12 0.53 3.72
N TYR A 26 -4.79 1.21 4.82
CA TYR A 26 -5.37 2.53 5.06
C TYR A 26 -4.73 3.53 4.10
N LEU A 27 -5.54 4.06 3.17
CA LEU A 27 -5.10 4.99 2.15
C LEU A 27 -5.65 6.39 2.43
N LYS A 28 -4.79 7.38 2.38
CA LYS A 28 -5.17 8.80 2.31
C LYS A 28 -4.82 9.34 0.94
N VAL A 29 -5.80 9.98 0.30
CA VAL A 29 -5.64 10.57 -1.03
C VAL A 29 -6.06 12.03 -1.05
N ASP A 30 -5.42 12.79 -1.93
CA ASP A 30 -5.80 14.16 -2.30
C ASP A 30 -5.53 14.36 -3.79
N SER A 31 -6.41 15.08 -4.49
CA SER A 31 -6.30 15.28 -5.92
C SER A 31 -6.80 16.65 -6.35
N VAL A 32 -6.27 17.17 -7.43
CA VAL A 32 -6.81 18.39 -8.06
C VAL A 32 -8.13 18.09 -8.75
N ASN A 33 -9.05 19.05 -8.71
CA ASN A 33 -10.35 18.91 -9.36
C ASN A 33 -10.19 18.66 -10.86
N GLY A 34 -10.84 17.60 -11.36
CA GLY A 34 -10.85 17.25 -12.77
C GLY A 34 -9.66 16.41 -13.25
N PHE A 35 -8.76 15.99 -12.36
CA PHE A 35 -7.74 15.02 -12.72
C PHE A 35 -8.40 13.67 -13.04
N THR A 36 -8.00 13.09 -14.15
CA THR A 36 -8.34 11.71 -14.53
C THR A 36 -7.19 11.09 -15.30
N LEU A 37 -6.84 9.87 -14.93
CA LEU A 37 -5.79 9.10 -15.58
C LEU A 37 -6.09 8.82 -17.06
N LEU A 38 -7.37 8.71 -17.41
CA LEU A 38 -7.83 8.46 -18.79
C LEU A 38 -7.47 9.55 -19.80
N SER A 39 -7.03 10.72 -19.33
CA SER A 39 -6.60 11.84 -20.19
C SER A 39 -5.17 11.69 -20.72
N TYR A 40 -4.45 10.65 -20.28
CA TYR A 40 -3.04 10.43 -20.60
C TYR A 40 -2.88 9.11 -21.35
N GLU A 41 -1.92 9.06 -22.26
CA GLU A 41 -1.59 7.88 -23.06
C GLU A 41 -0.31 7.19 -22.56
N ASP A 42 0.58 7.97 -21.95
CA ASP A 42 1.86 7.49 -21.44
C ASP A 42 2.14 7.98 -20.02
N PHE A 43 3.10 7.31 -19.37
CA PHE A 43 3.54 7.62 -18.03
C PHE A 43 5.02 7.30 -17.83
N TYR A 44 5.61 7.86 -16.79
CA TYR A 44 6.92 7.50 -16.27
C TYR A 44 6.86 7.28 -14.77
N VAL A 45 7.47 6.21 -14.26
CA VAL A 45 7.61 6.00 -12.81
C VAL A 45 9.03 6.42 -12.40
N GLU A 46 9.10 7.31 -11.43
CA GLU A 46 10.34 7.77 -10.82
C GLU A 46 10.37 7.37 -9.35
N THR A 47 11.42 6.64 -8.97
CA THR A 47 11.65 6.21 -7.59
C THR A 47 12.69 7.09 -6.94
N ASN A 48 12.34 7.71 -5.82
CA ASN A 48 13.28 8.50 -5.03
C ASN A 48 14.05 7.58 -4.08
N SER A 49 15.17 7.03 -4.58
CA SER A 49 16.07 6.16 -3.80
C SER A 49 17.18 6.93 -3.07
N GLU A 50 17.41 8.21 -3.38
CA GLU A 50 18.51 8.99 -2.81
C GLU A 50 18.31 9.29 -1.31
N ASN A 51 17.06 9.34 -0.86
CA ASN A 51 16.70 9.62 0.53
C ASN A 51 16.01 8.42 1.20
N LEU A 52 16.32 7.21 0.74
CA LEU A 52 15.76 6.00 1.34
C LEU A 52 16.28 5.85 2.76
N SER A 53 15.37 5.66 3.73
CA SER A 53 15.75 5.33 5.10
C SER A 53 16.54 4.01 5.10
N PRO A 54 17.62 3.87 5.91
CA PRO A 54 18.42 2.63 5.98
C PRO A 54 17.61 1.38 6.32
N GLU A 55 16.45 1.54 6.95
CA GLU A 55 15.55 0.46 7.35
C GLU A 55 14.71 -0.05 6.18
N VAL A 56 14.61 0.73 5.08
CA VAL A 56 13.82 0.35 3.91
C VAL A 56 14.66 -0.54 2.99
N ASN A 57 14.16 -1.75 2.72
CA ASN A 57 14.79 -2.64 1.76
C ASN A 57 14.57 -2.12 0.32
N PRO A 58 15.63 -1.73 -0.42
CA PRO A 58 15.52 -1.21 -1.77
C PRO A 58 14.87 -2.20 -2.75
N ILE A 59 15.04 -3.51 -2.54
CA ILE A 59 14.45 -4.55 -3.39
C ILE A 59 12.91 -4.54 -3.28
N VAL A 60 12.37 -4.22 -2.09
CA VAL A 60 10.92 -4.05 -1.91
C VAL A 60 10.41 -2.86 -2.71
N LEU A 61 11.14 -1.75 -2.70
CA LEU A 61 10.78 -0.56 -3.47
C LEU A 61 10.77 -0.85 -4.98
N GLU A 62 11.79 -1.55 -5.48
CA GLU A 62 11.87 -1.99 -6.89
C GLU A 62 10.72 -2.95 -7.26
N ALA A 63 10.32 -3.84 -6.34
CA ALA A 63 9.21 -4.75 -6.56
C ALA A 63 7.86 -4.00 -6.64
N ILE A 64 7.66 -2.97 -5.79
CA ILE A 64 6.48 -2.10 -5.83
C ILE A 64 6.45 -1.30 -7.13
N GLU A 65 7.58 -0.72 -7.55
CA GLU A 65 7.73 0.00 -8.81
C GLU A 65 7.36 -0.89 -10.00
N SER A 66 7.98 -2.07 -10.09
CA SER A 66 7.72 -3.02 -11.18
C SER A 66 6.25 -3.42 -11.24
N ARG A 67 5.61 -3.61 -10.08
CA ARG A 67 4.19 -3.92 -10.03
C ARG A 67 3.32 -2.75 -10.44
N LEU A 68 3.66 -1.53 -10.02
CA LEU A 68 2.96 -0.31 -10.42
C LEU A 68 3.00 -0.12 -11.92
N VAL A 69 4.19 -0.26 -12.54
CA VAL A 69 4.36 -0.18 -14.01
C VAL A 69 3.45 -1.19 -14.70
N SER A 70 3.50 -2.46 -14.28
CA SER A 70 2.69 -3.52 -14.89
C SER A 70 1.18 -3.24 -14.80
N GLU A 71 0.70 -2.72 -13.67
CA GLU A 71 -0.72 -2.39 -13.49
C GLU A 71 -1.17 -1.18 -14.32
N LEU A 72 -0.30 -0.18 -14.51
CA LEU A 72 -0.58 0.97 -15.38
C LEU A 72 -0.62 0.56 -16.86
N GLU A 73 0.30 -0.33 -17.29
CA GLU A 73 0.28 -0.91 -18.64
C GLU A 73 -0.98 -1.74 -18.90
N LEU A 74 -1.43 -2.52 -17.91
CA LEU A 74 -2.70 -3.26 -17.99
C LEU A 74 -3.91 -2.34 -18.11
N ARG A 75 -3.83 -1.10 -17.62
CA ARG A 75 -4.86 -0.06 -17.79
C ARG A 75 -4.75 0.68 -19.13
N GLY A 76 -3.78 0.33 -19.97
CA GLY A 76 -3.62 0.84 -21.33
C GLY A 76 -2.73 2.07 -21.47
N LEU A 77 -1.89 2.40 -20.45
CA LEU A 77 -0.90 3.45 -20.60
C LEU A 77 0.44 2.84 -21.05
N ASP A 78 1.19 3.59 -21.85
CA ASP A 78 2.52 3.19 -22.32
C ASP A 78 3.62 3.75 -21.39
N SER A 79 4.57 2.91 -20.98
CA SER A 79 5.71 3.36 -20.17
C SER A 79 6.74 4.10 -21.05
N SER A 80 6.98 5.38 -20.73
CA SER A 80 7.88 6.26 -21.51
C SER A 80 8.63 7.23 -20.60
N LYS A 81 9.97 7.29 -20.73
CA LYS A 81 10.81 8.25 -20.00
C LYS A 81 10.56 9.71 -20.38
N ASP A 82 10.00 9.94 -21.56
CA ASP A 82 9.71 11.27 -22.09
C ASP A 82 8.30 11.74 -21.72
N SER A 83 7.52 10.92 -20.99
CA SER A 83 6.19 11.27 -20.53
C SER A 83 6.19 12.50 -19.63
N ASN A 84 5.15 13.33 -19.80
CA ASN A 84 4.85 14.43 -18.89
C ASN A 84 4.14 13.97 -17.61
N LEU A 85 3.48 12.80 -17.64
CA LEU A 85 2.83 12.24 -16.47
C LEU A 85 3.83 11.41 -15.68
N VAL A 86 4.26 11.92 -14.53
CA VAL A 86 5.28 11.29 -13.70
C VAL A 86 4.65 10.79 -12.40
N PHE A 87 4.85 9.51 -12.13
CA PHE A 87 4.50 8.84 -10.88
C PHE A 87 5.73 8.79 -9.98
N GLU A 88 5.83 9.71 -9.04
CA GLU A 88 6.91 9.69 -8.04
C GLU A 88 6.55 8.74 -6.90
N LEU A 89 7.38 7.72 -6.72
CA LEU A 89 7.26 6.73 -5.67
C LEU A 89 8.33 6.94 -4.61
N SER A 90 7.93 7.02 -3.34
CA SER A 90 8.86 7.15 -2.22
C SER A 90 8.40 6.36 -1.01
N ILE A 91 9.36 5.78 -0.27
CA ILE A 91 9.14 5.12 1.02
C ILE A 91 9.97 5.83 2.07
N SER A 92 9.36 6.10 3.22
CA SER A 92 10.04 6.62 4.40
C SER A 92 9.71 5.75 5.62
N ALA A 93 10.65 5.62 6.53
CA ALA A 93 10.41 5.04 7.85
C ALA A 93 9.99 6.14 8.83
N LYS A 94 9.11 5.80 9.75
CA LYS A 94 8.64 6.67 10.82
C LYS A 94 8.48 5.86 12.09
N ASP A 95 9.14 6.30 13.15
CA ASP A 95 8.92 5.75 14.49
C ASP A 95 7.57 6.23 15.02
N GLU A 96 6.69 5.31 15.35
CA GLU A 96 5.45 5.60 16.04
C GLU A 96 5.53 5.06 17.47
N ILE A 97 5.42 5.96 18.44
CA ILE A 97 5.43 5.62 19.86
C ILE A 97 3.98 5.26 20.23
N GLU A 98 3.69 3.98 20.37
CA GLU A 98 2.43 3.52 20.96
C GLU A 98 2.56 3.55 22.49
N SER A 99 2.00 4.56 23.12
CA SER A 99 1.78 4.52 24.57
C SER A 99 0.53 3.69 24.85
N ASN A 100 0.69 2.45 25.29
CA ASN A 100 -0.39 1.64 25.82
C ASN A 100 -0.89 2.26 27.14
N ARG A 101 -1.73 3.29 27.05
CA ARG A 101 -2.48 3.76 28.19
C ARG A 101 -3.53 2.71 28.51
N PHE A 102 -3.22 1.83 29.43
CA PHE A 102 -4.23 1.00 30.06
C PHE A 102 -5.35 1.92 30.58
N GLY A 103 -6.59 1.64 30.12
CA GLY A 103 -7.78 2.35 30.53
C GLY A 103 -7.99 2.37 32.05
N PRO A 104 -8.99 3.10 32.56
CA PRO A 104 -9.15 3.38 33.99
C PRO A 104 -9.25 2.08 34.77
N ARG A 105 -8.18 1.74 35.49
CA ARG A 105 -8.18 0.63 36.43
C ARG A 105 -9.16 0.92 37.55
N SER A 106 -10.09 0.00 37.69
CA SER A 106 -10.91 -0.20 38.86
C SER A 106 -10.08 -0.03 40.14
N TYR A 107 -10.47 0.92 40.97
CA TYR A 107 -9.99 1.10 42.34
C TYR A 107 -10.35 -0.13 43.17
N TYR A 108 -9.40 -1.03 43.38
CA TYR A 108 -9.41 -1.92 44.54
C TYR A 108 -7.96 -2.21 44.99
N TYR A 109 -7.62 -1.66 46.15
CA TYR A 109 -6.59 -1.98 47.13
C TYR A 109 -5.63 -3.12 46.78
N ASP A 110 -4.33 -2.82 46.50
CA ASP A 110 -3.27 -3.33 47.38
C ASP A 110 -2.00 -2.48 47.27
N ARG A 111 -1.50 -2.06 48.42
CA ARG A 111 -0.37 -1.15 48.59
C ARG A 111 0.90 -1.97 48.67
N ARG A 112 1.47 -2.50 47.57
CA ARG A 112 2.86 -2.94 47.48
C ARG A 112 3.28 -3.15 46.01
N TYR A 113 4.37 -2.43 45.63
CA TYR A 113 5.12 -2.57 44.38
C TYR A 113 4.41 -2.15 43.09
N PHE A 114 4.26 -0.86 42.90
CA PHE A 114 4.10 -0.30 41.57
C PHE A 114 5.49 0.04 41.02
N TYR A 115 6.16 -0.90 40.37
CA TYR A 115 6.97 -0.58 39.22
C TYR A 115 5.98 -0.55 38.06
N LEU A 116 5.60 0.65 37.63
CA LEU A 116 4.99 0.88 36.34
C LEU A 116 6.14 0.75 35.33
N ASP A 117 6.37 -0.46 34.83
CA ASP A 117 6.97 -0.60 33.53
C ASP A 117 5.95 -0.03 32.55
N ASP A 118 6.11 1.25 32.20
CA ASP A 118 5.52 1.80 31.00
C ASP A 118 6.30 1.13 29.84
N ASP A 119 5.83 -0.01 29.39
CA ASP A 119 6.30 -0.62 28.16
C ASP A 119 5.92 0.34 27.02
N ILE A 120 6.85 1.23 26.71
CA ILE A 120 6.81 2.08 25.54
C ILE A 120 7.29 1.19 24.40
N GLU A 121 6.36 0.55 23.68
CA GLU A 121 6.68 -0.12 22.43
C GLU A 121 6.80 0.94 21.34
N THR A 122 8.00 1.07 20.79
CA THR A 122 8.24 1.85 19.59
C THR A 122 8.07 0.92 18.40
N GLU A 123 6.99 1.11 17.65
CA GLU A 123 6.78 0.40 16.39
C GLU A 123 7.30 1.23 15.22
N GLU A 124 8.15 0.62 14.42
CA GLU A 124 8.61 1.21 13.17
C GLU A 124 7.54 1.04 12.09
N ARG A 125 7.11 2.15 11.50
CA ARG A 125 6.16 2.16 10.39
C ARG A 125 6.78 2.68 9.12
N PHE A 126 6.54 1.98 8.04
CA PHE A 126 6.85 2.45 6.69
C PHE A 126 5.66 3.22 6.11
N VAL A 127 5.97 4.31 5.44
CA VAL A 127 5.00 5.15 4.72
C VAL A 127 5.37 5.16 3.25
N LEU A 128 4.53 4.57 2.41
CA LEU A 128 4.61 4.68 0.96
C LEU A 128 3.81 5.89 0.52
N ARG A 129 4.42 6.74 -0.28
CA ARG A 129 3.77 7.86 -0.96
C ARG A 129 3.92 7.69 -2.46
N LEU A 130 2.79 7.85 -3.15
CA LEU A 130 2.73 7.99 -4.60
C LEU A 130 2.21 9.38 -4.91
N THR A 131 2.97 10.15 -5.69
CA THR A 131 2.55 11.47 -6.18
C THR A 131 2.55 11.46 -7.69
N ILE A 132 1.47 11.88 -8.31
CA ILE A 132 1.37 12.03 -9.76
C ILE A 132 1.56 13.51 -10.09
N LYS A 133 2.49 13.79 -10.98
CA LYS A 133 2.85 15.15 -11.39
C LYS A 133 2.72 15.33 -12.89
N ASP A 134 2.35 16.55 -13.29
CA ASP A 134 2.60 17.04 -14.63
C ASP A 134 4.00 17.67 -14.64
N LYS A 135 4.93 17.06 -15.38
CA LYS A 135 6.32 17.49 -15.48
C LYS A 135 6.45 18.81 -16.26
N ALA A 136 5.56 19.05 -17.24
CA ALA A 136 5.59 20.26 -18.04
C ALA A 136 5.13 21.48 -17.24
N GLU A 137 4.14 21.31 -16.35
CA GLU A 137 3.60 22.38 -15.49
C GLU A 137 4.25 22.42 -14.10
N ASP A 138 5.13 21.47 -13.77
CA ASP A 138 5.71 21.25 -12.43
C ASP A 138 4.64 21.24 -11.32
N LYS A 139 3.55 20.53 -11.58
CA LYS A 139 2.37 20.56 -10.73
C LYS A 139 1.98 19.17 -10.28
N SER A 140 1.73 19.02 -8.97
CA SER A 140 1.14 17.80 -8.43
C SER A 140 -0.34 17.74 -8.78
N LEU A 141 -0.75 16.61 -9.37
CA LEU A 141 -2.13 16.35 -9.82
C LEU A 141 -2.89 15.49 -8.81
N TRP A 142 -2.18 14.54 -8.22
CA TRP A 142 -2.74 13.59 -7.26
C TRP A 142 -1.66 13.12 -6.29
N THR A 143 -2.02 12.82 -5.07
CA THR A 143 -1.12 12.19 -4.10
C THR A 143 -1.91 11.20 -3.25
N GLY A 144 -1.32 10.02 -3.04
CA GLY A 144 -1.82 9.01 -2.13
C GLY A 144 -0.71 8.51 -1.23
N PHE A 145 -1.03 8.21 0.03
CA PHE A 145 -0.09 7.55 0.91
C PHE A 145 -0.78 6.51 1.80
N THR A 146 -0.03 5.47 2.08
CA THR A 146 -0.43 4.39 2.98
C THR A 146 0.72 4.05 3.91
N SER A 147 0.42 3.42 5.04
CA SER A 147 1.43 3.00 5.99
C SER A 147 1.21 1.56 6.45
N TRP A 148 2.29 0.88 6.79
CA TRP A 148 2.28 -0.46 7.37
C TRP A 148 3.42 -0.63 8.37
N ASN A 149 3.28 -1.60 9.28
CA ASN A 149 4.32 -1.96 10.24
C ASN A 149 5.43 -2.77 9.56
N GLN A 150 6.65 -2.66 10.03
CA GLN A 150 7.84 -3.32 9.49
C GLN A 150 7.62 -4.83 9.23
N ASN A 151 6.92 -5.52 10.12
CA ASN A 151 6.68 -6.96 10.02
C ASN A 151 5.75 -7.38 8.87
N ARG A 152 5.09 -6.43 8.19
CA ARG A 152 4.07 -6.74 7.17
C ARG A 152 4.60 -6.80 5.75
N LEU A 153 5.71 -6.12 5.45
CA LEU A 153 6.31 -6.08 4.13
C LEU A 153 7.83 -5.92 4.22
N ASN A 154 8.51 -6.96 4.69
CA ASN A 154 9.98 -6.98 4.79
C ASN A 154 10.65 -7.72 3.66
N ASP A 155 9.88 -8.46 2.85
CA ASP A 155 10.39 -9.33 1.80
C ASP A 155 9.74 -8.98 0.45
N SER A 156 10.58 -8.80 -0.56
CA SER A 156 10.15 -8.63 -1.95
C SER A 156 9.43 -9.86 -2.52
N SER A 157 9.52 -11.00 -1.84
CA SER A 157 8.81 -12.23 -2.20
C SER A 157 7.33 -12.21 -1.81
N ASP A 158 6.90 -11.28 -0.97
CA ASP A 158 5.49 -11.11 -0.60
C ASP A 158 4.70 -10.40 -1.72
N THR A 159 4.59 -11.10 -2.83
CA THR A 159 3.91 -10.63 -4.05
C THR A 159 2.45 -10.29 -3.79
N GLU A 160 1.76 -10.99 -2.88
CA GLU A 160 0.35 -10.75 -2.57
C GLU A 160 0.17 -9.42 -1.85
N THR A 161 1.02 -9.13 -0.87
CA THR A 161 0.99 -7.86 -0.14
C THR A 161 1.36 -6.68 -1.03
N ILE A 162 2.40 -6.82 -1.89
CA ILE A 162 2.78 -5.80 -2.89
C ILE A 162 1.63 -5.55 -3.86
N GLN A 163 1.00 -6.60 -4.36
CA GLN A 163 -0.16 -6.49 -5.24
C GLN A 163 -1.32 -5.75 -4.58
N ALA A 164 -1.68 -6.13 -3.34
CA ALA A 164 -2.76 -5.50 -2.59
C ALA A 164 -2.47 -4.01 -2.33
N LEU A 165 -1.22 -3.67 -2.03
CA LEU A 165 -0.74 -2.32 -1.84
C LEU A 165 -0.90 -1.46 -3.10
N VAL A 166 -0.38 -1.92 -4.23
CA VAL A 166 -0.47 -1.22 -5.52
C VAL A 166 -1.92 -1.10 -5.97
N ASN A 167 -2.72 -2.16 -5.84
CA ASN A 167 -4.14 -2.11 -6.18
C ASN A 167 -4.90 -1.09 -5.34
N SER A 168 -4.62 -1.00 -4.03
CA SER A 168 -5.29 0.01 -3.19
C SER A 168 -4.95 1.44 -3.62
N LEU A 169 -3.70 1.72 -4.01
CA LEU A 169 -3.30 3.03 -4.54
C LEU A 169 -4.04 3.36 -5.85
N LEU A 170 -4.12 2.39 -6.76
CA LEU A 170 -4.69 2.59 -8.09
C LEU A 170 -6.22 2.56 -8.13
N GLN A 171 -6.91 2.08 -7.07
CA GLN A 171 -8.37 2.11 -6.98
C GLN A 171 -8.93 3.53 -6.84
N GLU A 172 -8.12 4.45 -6.35
CA GLU A 172 -8.50 5.85 -6.10
C GLU A 172 -8.14 6.78 -7.27
N LEU A 173 -7.61 6.22 -8.39
CA LEU A 173 -7.28 6.90 -9.65
C LEU A 173 -8.33 6.64 -10.73
#